data_230802765347742913ce6738c90c69dd
#
_entry.id   230802765347742913ce6738c90c69dd
#
_cell.length_a   1.000
_cell.length_b   1.000
_cell.length_c   1.000
_cell.angle_alpha   90.00
_cell.angle_beta   90.00
_cell.angle_gamma   90.00
#
_symmetry.space_group_name_H-M   'P 1'
#
loop_
_entity.id
_entity.type
_entity.pdbx_description
1 polymer ?
#
loop_
_entity_poly.entity_id
_entity_poly.type
_entity_poly.pdbx_seq_one_letter_code
_entity_poly.pdbx_strand_id
1 'polypeptide(L)'
;MKKFLLLLFFLLSISSNTLGFIRDSEIENTIKEIVGPIADAANQDKEKLKIFIINDKQLNAFVTPGQKIFIFSGLIVNSENVNALEGVIAHELGHITGRHHVKIYNQIGKSRAVLLAGLIGGIAVQALTGDPNAAAAIAGGTISTTGRSLLNFTRVQEGSADQAGFSFLKKSGKSLCGIISFLELLENMQFYYQKNAYTQTHPLTRERINDAKYAAKNENCTNNEKIKESNEIRSAVLTTDEKYKFIQAKLIGFTDPENTLISIKNNSKFNNDQKTYALAIANYKLFNLEKGNELINKLIKKHPSNPYFYELKAQMLRENGFLKESLNNYLIVNKLLPNDPLVKIELAHTLINLESKKTLDESIKKLLEAQKKESENDKLWYLLSVAYGKNSEMGKSKYASAYSFYLKGDDVMALNFIERAKKIIEKNSATWVKLINLENKINLKKK
;
A
#
# COMPACT_ATOMS: atom_id res chain seq x y z
N MET A 1 25.26 -38.01 -40.72
CA MET A 1 24.88 -36.58 -40.70
C MET A 1 23.57 -36.44 -39.94
N LYS A 2 23.66 -36.28 -38.62
CA LYS A 2 22.50 -36.08 -37.75
C LYS A 2 22.31 -34.55 -37.54
N LYS A 3 21.21 -34.03 -38.05
CA LYS A 3 20.82 -32.63 -37.88
C LYS A 3 20.44 -32.40 -36.40
N PHE A 4 21.23 -31.59 -35.72
CA PHE A 4 20.94 -31.10 -34.40
C PHE A 4 19.85 -30.01 -34.52
N LEU A 5 18.63 -30.36 -34.16
CA LEU A 5 17.51 -29.41 -34.05
C LEU A 5 17.60 -28.72 -32.69
N LEU A 6 18.19 -27.54 -32.68
CA LEU A 6 18.22 -26.66 -31.49
C LEU A 6 16.81 -26.08 -31.32
N LEU A 7 16.02 -26.71 -30.46
CA LEU A 7 14.71 -26.20 -30.06
C LEU A 7 14.99 -25.03 -29.09
N LEU A 8 14.96 -23.81 -29.62
CA LEU A 8 15.02 -22.57 -28.83
C LEU A 8 13.70 -22.45 -28.07
N PHE A 9 13.67 -22.96 -26.84
CA PHE A 9 12.57 -22.74 -25.91
C PHE A 9 12.64 -21.27 -25.50
N PHE A 10 11.95 -20.43 -26.26
CA PHE A 10 11.64 -19.06 -25.85
C PHE A 10 10.65 -19.19 -24.67
N LEU A 11 11.19 -19.27 -23.46
CA LEU A 11 10.44 -19.04 -22.24
C LEU A 11 9.88 -17.62 -22.32
N LEU A 12 8.67 -17.52 -22.86
CA LEU A 12 7.80 -16.41 -22.57
C LEU A 12 7.61 -16.41 -21.05
N SER A 13 8.48 -15.69 -20.36
CA SER A 13 8.23 -15.21 -19.00
C SER A 13 6.99 -14.35 -19.10
N ILE A 14 5.83 -14.96 -18.97
CA ILE A 14 4.62 -14.25 -18.61
C ILE A 14 4.96 -13.72 -17.21
N SER A 15 5.43 -12.48 -17.17
CA SER A 15 5.51 -11.71 -15.93
C SER A 15 4.09 -11.65 -15.42
N SER A 16 3.71 -12.60 -14.58
CA SER A 16 2.56 -12.44 -13.72
C SER A 16 2.86 -11.16 -12.94
N ASN A 17 2.21 -10.06 -13.28
CA ASN A 17 2.21 -8.84 -12.49
C ASN A 17 1.58 -9.21 -11.14
N THR A 18 2.38 -9.76 -10.25
CA THR A 18 2.02 -9.82 -8.84
C THR A 18 1.86 -8.38 -8.41
N LEU A 19 0.67 -7.99 -8.01
CA LEU A 19 0.40 -6.68 -7.45
C LEU A 19 1.38 -6.44 -6.31
N GLY A 20 2.38 -5.61 -6.58
CA GLY A 20 3.37 -5.24 -5.58
C GLY A 20 2.73 -4.31 -4.56
N PHE A 21 2.75 -4.70 -3.29
CA PHE A 21 2.40 -3.78 -2.21
C PHE A 21 3.55 -2.82 -1.96
N ILE A 22 3.23 -1.53 -1.85
CA ILE A 22 4.18 -0.53 -1.37
C ILE A 22 4.11 -0.56 0.16
N ARG A 23 5.25 -0.87 0.80
CA ARG A 23 5.45 -0.83 2.24
C ARG A 23 6.45 0.28 2.55
N ASP A 24 5.93 1.40 3.01
CA ASP A 24 6.71 2.62 3.22
C ASP A 24 6.17 3.39 4.42
N SER A 25 7.04 3.71 5.37
CA SER A 25 6.68 4.33 6.65
C SER A 25 6.02 5.70 6.45
N GLU A 26 6.55 6.56 5.55
CA GLU A 26 5.99 7.89 5.28
C GLU A 26 4.60 7.80 4.68
N ILE A 27 4.44 6.95 3.65
CA ILE A 27 3.15 6.79 2.97
C ILE A 27 2.12 6.21 3.92
N GLU A 28 2.44 5.12 4.62
CA GLU A 28 1.50 4.46 5.52
C GLU A 28 1.09 5.34 6.70
N ASN A 29 2.04 6.07 7.31
CA ASN A 29 1.73 6.96 8.43
C ASN A 29 0.90 8.16 7.98
N THR A 30 1.21 8.76 6.82
CA THR A 30 0.41 9.85 6.26
C THR A 30 -1.01 9.40 5.94
N ILE A 31 -1.18 8.25 5.31
CA ILE A 31 -2.51 7.70 5.01
C ILE A 31 -3.28 7.36 6.29
N LYS A 32 -2.63 6.80 7.32
CA LYS A 32 -3.27 6.55 8.62
C LYS A 32 -3.74 7.85 9.29
N GLU A 33 -2.95 8.92 9.19
CA GLU A 33 -3.33 10.25 9.70
C GLU A 33 -4.57 10.80 8.97
N ILE A 34 -4.66 10.60 7.66
CA ILE A 34 -5.80 11.02 6.84
C ILE A 34 -7.05 10.20 7.19
N VAL A 35 -6.91 8.89 7.28
CA VAL A 35 -8.02 7.94 7.50
C VAL A 35 -8.57 8.01 8.92
N GLY A 36 -7.72 8.26 9.92
CA GLY A 36 -8.08 8.17 11.34
C GLY A 36 -9.35 8.94 11.73
N PRO A 37 -9.43 10.27 11.48
CA PRO A 37 -10.60 11.06 11.82
C PRO A 37 -11.89 10.59 11.13
N ILE A 38 -11.78 10.11 9.87
CA ILE A 38 -12.93 9.62 9.09
C ILE A 38 -13.39 8.26 9.63
N ALA A 39 -12.44 7.39 10.00
CA ALA A 39 -12.73 6.10 10.63
C ALA A 39 -13.43 6.27 11.99
N ASP A 40 -12.95 7.21 12.81
CA ASP A 40 -13.59 7.56 14.09
C ASP A 40 -15.02 8.07 13.86
N ALA A 41 -15.26 8.93 12.86
CA ALA A 41 -16.59 9.41 12.47
C ALA A 41 -17.51 8.30 11.94
N ALA A 42 -16.94 7.25 11.36
CA ALA A 42 -17.64 6.05 10.90
C ALA A 42 -17.83 4.99 12.01
N ASN A 43 -17.43 5.26 13.25
CA ASN A 43 -17.39 4.31 14.37
C ASN A 43 -16.60 3.02 14.03
N GLN A 44 -15.53 3.16 13.26
CA GLN A 44 -14.61 2.07 12.96
C GLN A 44 -13.37 2.17 13.85
N ASP A 45 -12.96 1.03 14.39
CA ASP A 45 -11.71 0.93 15.16
C ASP A 45 -10.51 1.09 14.21
N LYS A 46 -9.88 2.27 14.23
CA LYS A 46 -8.73 2.59 13.38
C LYS A 46 -7.54 1.64 13.57
N GLU A 47 -7.40 1.00 14.73
CA GLU A 47 -6.33 0.04 14.99
C GLU A 47 -6.59 -1.32 14.30
N LYS A 48 -7.86 -1.64 14.02
CA LYS A 48 -8.25 -2.84 13.26
C LYS A 48 -8.31 -2.61 11.76
N LEU A 49 -8.36 -1.34 11.35
CA LEU A 49 -8.42 -0.98 9.94
C LEU A 49 -7.06 -1.19 9.29
N LYS A 50 -6.98 -2.13 8.36
CA LYS A 50 -5.75 -2.44 7.62
C LYS A 50 -5.75 -1.70 6.30
N ILE A 51 -4.71 -0.91 6.05
CA ILE A 51 -4.55 -0.13 4.82
C ILE A 51 -3.40 -0.74 4.02
N PHE A 52 -3.64 -0.97 2.73
CA PHE A 52 -2.69 -1.54 1.80
C PHE A 52 -2.52 -0.60 0.60
N ILE A 53 -1.30 -0.26 0.26
CA ILE A 53 -0.99 0.55 -0.92
C ILE A 53 -0.54 -0.40 -2.04
N ILE A 54 -1.25 -0.35 -3.17
CA ILE A 54 -0.96 -1.18 -4.35
C ILE A 54 -0.16 -0.34 -5.34
N ASN A 55 0.97 -0.88 -5.81
CA ASN A 55 1.77 -0.24 -6.86
C ASN A 55 1.11 -0.44 -8.23
N ASP A 56 0.16 0.40 -8.54
CA ASP A 56 -0.55 0.42 -9.83
C ASP A 56 -0.93 1.85 -10.20
N LYS A 57 -0.76 2.21 -11.48
CA LYS A 57 -1.04 3.56 -12.00
C LYS A 57 -2.54 3.87 -12.15
N GLN A 58 -3.40 2.88 -12.02
CA GLN A 58 -4.85 3.06 -12.13
C GLN A 58 -5.40 3.90 -10.98
N LEU A 59 -6.44 4.68 -11.26
CA LEU A 59 -7.24 5.34 -10.23
C LEU A 59 -8.18 4.30 -9.62
N ASN A 60 -7.84 3.78 -8.45
CA ASN A 60 -8.70 2.81 -7.78
C ASN A 60 -8.48 2.81 -6.26
N ALA A 61 -9.56 2.48 -5.54
CA ALA A 61 -9.55 2.06 -4.16
C ALA A 61 -10.69 1.07 -3.97
N PHE A 62 -10.57 0.16 -3.02
CA PHE A 62 -11.65 -0.77 -2.67
C PHE A 62 -11.46 -1.32 -1.27
N VAL A 63 -12.54 -1.84 -0.71
CA VAL A 63 -12.53 -2.49 0.60
C VAL A 63 -12.90 -3.97 0.48
N THR A 64 -12.38 -4.77 1.40
CA THR A 64 -12.68 -6.20 1.47
C THR A 64 -13.12 -6.60 2.87
N PRO A 65 -13.73 -7.81 3.05
CA PRO A 65 -14.04 -8.33 4.36
C PRO A 65 -12.84 -8.29 5.31
N GLY A 66 -13.08 -8.00 6.60
CA GLY A 66 -12.04 -7.88 7.62
C GLY A 66 -11.45 -6.46 7.72
N GLN A 67 -12.21 -5.44 7.29
CA GLN A 67 -11.85 -4.02 7.42
C GLN A 67 -10.51 -3.68 6.73
N LYS A 68 -10.31 -4.20 5.52
CA LYS A 68 -9.12 -3.93 4.72
C LYS A 68 -9.46 -2.92 3.62
N ILE A 69 -8.69 -1.84 3.56
CA ILE A 69 -8.77 -0.81 2.50
C ILE A 69 -7.54 -0.95 1.62
N PHE A 70 -7.77 -1.05 0.32
CA PHE A 70 -6.73 -1.08 -0.70
C PHE A 70 -6.77 0.22 -1.49
N ILE A 71 -5.63 0.90 -1.59
CA ILE A 71 -5.48 2.18 -2.28
C ILE A 71 -4.39 2.01 -3.34
N PHE A 72 -4.72 2.33 -4.59
CA PHE A 72 -3.74 2.28 -5.67
C PHE A 72 -2.87 3.54 -5.65
N SER A 73 -1.57 3.36 -5.94
CA SER A 73 -0.64 4.49 -6.03
C SER A 73 -1.07 5.53 -7.06
N GLY A 74 -1.73 5.09 -8.15
CA GLY A 74 -2.30 5.98 -9.15
C GLY A 74 -3.37 6.91 -8.59
N LEU A 75 -4.21 6.46 -7.65
CA LEU A 75 -5.18 7.33 -6.97
C LEU A 75 -4.46 8.41 -6.16
N ILE A 76 -3.44 8.04 -5.38
CA ILE A 76 -2.68 8.99 -4.57
C ILE A 76 -2.01 10.03 -5.47
N VAL A 77 -1.31 9.60 -6.53
CA VAL A 77 -0.53 10.48 -7.42
C VAL A 77 -1.42 11.45 -8.18
N ASN A 78 -2.58 10.99 -8.69
CA ASN A 78 -3.44 11.79 -9.57
C ASN A 78 -4.48 12.63 -8.81
N SER A 79 -4.75 12.38 -7.53
CA SER A 79 -5.60 13.25 -6.72
C SER A 79 -5.01 14.65 -6.65
N GLU A 80 -5.82 15.67 -6.82
CA GLU A 80 -5.36 17.07 -6.81
C GLU A 80 -4.81 17.48 -5.44
N ASN A 81 -5.53 17.09 -4.39
CA ASN A 81 -5.24 17.41 -3.00
C ASN A 81 -5.67 16.27 -2.06
N VAL A 82 -5.44 16.42 -0.77
CA VAL A 82 -5.80 15.43 0.25
C VAL A 82 -7.31 15.20 0.33
N ASN A 83 -8.13 16.24 0.10
CA ASN A 83 -9.58 16.15 0.23
C ASN A 83 -10.18 15.11 -0.75
N ALA A 84 -9.62 14.99 -1.96
CA ALA A 84 -10.05 13.99 -2.93
C ALA A 84 -9.86 12.56 -2.40
N LEU A 85 -8.71 12.28 -1.77
CA LEU A 85 -8.47 10.99 -1.12
C LEU A 85 -9.39 10.80 0.09
N GLU A 86 -9.60 11.83 0.93
CA GLU A 86 -10.54 11.79 2.06
C GLU A 86 -11.95 11.42 1.61
N GLY A 87 -12.41 11.98 0.48
CA GLY A 87 -13.69 11.64 -0.12
C GLY A 87 -13.81 10.17 -0.51
N VAL A 88 -12.80 9.64 -1.19
CA VAL A 88 -12.76 8.21 -1.56
C VAL A 88 -12.74 7.31 -0.32
N ILE A 89 -11.91 7.63 0.66
CA ILE A 89 -11.84 6.86 1.92
C ILE A 89 -13.18 6.87 2.66
N ALA A 90 -13.86 8.02 2.72
CA ALA A 90 -15.17 8.11 3.36
C ALA A 90 -16.21 7.24 2.64
N HIS A 91 -16.18 7.19 1.30
CA HIS A 91 -17.03 6.31 0.50
C HIS A 91 -16.74 4.83 0.78
N GLU A 92 -15.46 4.43 0.81
CA GLU A 92 -15.05 3.05 1.12
C GLU A 92 -15.47 2.64 2.52
N LEU A 93 -15.37 3.53 3.51
CA LEU A 93 -15.89 3.30 4.86
C LEU A 93 -17.42 3.18 4.86
N GLY A 94 -18.12 3.84 3.95
CA GLY A 94 -19.55 3.65 3.69
C GLY A 94 -19.87 2.21 3.29
N HIS A 95 -19.05 1.61 2.42
CA HIS A 95 -19.19 0.20 2.06
C HIS A 95 -18.93 -0.75 3.22
N ILE A 96 -17.96 -0.46 4.08
CA ILE A 96 -17.68 -1.26 5.29
C ILE A 96 -18.87 -1.20 6.25
N THR A 97 -19.32 0.01 6.60
CA THR A 97 -20.42 0.22 7.56
C THR A 97 -21.75 -0.33 7.05
N GLY A 98 -22.03 -0.18 5.76
CA GLY A 98 -23.18 -0.72 5.06
C GLY A 98 -23.15 -2.25 4.90
N ARG A 99 -22.00 -2.91 5.20
CA ARG A 99 -21.77 -4.34 4.98
C ARG A 99 -22.08 -4.78 3.55
N HIS A 100 -21.77 -3.93 2.57
CA HIS A 100 -22.18 -4.13 1.19
C HIS A 100 -21.59 -5.42 0.61
N HIS A 101 -20.34 -5.78 0.94
CA HIS A 101 -19.71 -7.03 0.52
C HIS A 101 -20.47 -8.28 1.02
N VAL A 102 -20.92 -8.25 2.28
CA VAL A 102 -21.69 -9.39 2.86
C VAL A 102 -23.04 -9.52 2.17
N LYS A 103 -23.71 -8.39 1.88
CA LYS A 103 -24.99 -8.38 1.17
C LYS A 103 -24.85 -8.93 -0.25
N ILE A 104 -23.81 -8.51 -0.97
CA ILE A 104 -23.48 -9.02 -2.30
C ILE A 104 -23.21 -10.53 -2.25
N TYR A 105 -22.38 -10.98 -1.32
CA TYR A 105 -22.04 -12.40 -1.16
C TYR A 105 -23.29 -13.27 -0.91
N ASN A 106 -24.18 -12.81 -0.02
CA ASN A 106 -25.41 -13.53 0.30
C ASN A 106 -26.40 -13.60 -0.87
N GLN A 107 -26.46 -12.54 -1.70
CA GLN A 107 -27.42 -12.46 -2.81
C GLN A 107 -27.04 -13.37 -3.99
N ILE A 108 -25.76 -13.70 -4.15
CA ILE A 108 -25.24 -14.38 -5.35
C ILE A 108 -24.94 -15.85 -5.11
N GLY A 109 -24.83 -16.26 -3.86
CA GLY A 109 -24.47 -17.63 -3.48
C GLY A 109 -22.99 -17.98 -3.78
N LYS A 110 -22.49 -19.03 -3.12
CA LYS A 110 -21.06 -19.38 -3.12
C LYS A 110 -20.43 -19.59 -4.52
N SER A 111 -21.18 -20.12 -5.48
CA SER A 111 -20.67 -20.43 -6.83
C SER A 111 -20.56 -19.19 -7.75
N ARG A 112 -21.26 -18.10 -7.40
CA ARG A 112 -21.27 -16.85 -8.15
C ARG A 112 -20.46 -15.73 -7.46
N ALA A 113 -20.05 -15.96 -6.22
CA ALA A 113 -19.19 -15.02 -5.47
C ALA A 113 -17.85 -14.76 -6.16
N VAL A 114 -17.30 -15.76 -6.85
CA VAL A 114 -16.11 -15.64 -7.70
C VAL A 114 -16.36 -14.69 -8.88
N LEU A 115 -17.54 -14.74 -9.50
CA LEU A 115 -17.94 -13.83 -10.60
C LEU A 115 -18.04 -12.37 -10.14
N LEU A 116 -18.46 -12.14 -8.89
CA LEU A 116 -18.60 -10.79 -8.35
C LEU A 116 -17.32 -10.24 -7.75
N ALA A 117 -16.49 -11.08 -7.16
CA ALA A 117 -15.15 -10.67 -6.80
C ALA A 117 -14.42 -10.14 -8.06
N GLY A 118 -14.74 -10.67 -9.24
CA GLY A 118 -14.24 -10.17 -10.50
C GLY A 118 -14.90 -8.91 -11.04
N LEU A 119 -16.16 -8.65 -10.71
CA LEU A 119 -16.82 -7.37 -11.00
C LEU A 119 -16.36 -6.26 -10.04
N ILE A 120 -15.96 -6.63 -8.82
CA ILE A 120 -15.39 -5.70 -7.81
C ILE A 120 -13.88 -5.50 -8.03
N GLY A 121 -13.31 -6.15 -9.01
CA GLY A 121 -11.95 -5.97 -9.48
C GLY A 121 -11.28 -7.31 -9.77
N GLY A 122 -11.02 -7.61 -11.04
CA GLY A 122 -10.24 -8.78 -11.47
C GLY A 122 -8.89 -8.90 -10.74
N ILE A 123 -8.42 -7.78 -10.19
CA ILE A 123 -7.22 -7.63 -9.38
C ILE A 123 -7.44 -8.11 -7.94
N ALA A 124 -8.62 -7.83 -7.35
CA ALA A 124 -8.94 -8.25 -5.98
C ALA A 124 -9.09 -9.78 -5.88
N VAL A 125 -9.55 -10.44 -6.93
CA VAL A 125 -9.67 -11.91 -6.97
C VAL A 125 -8.32 -12.58 -6.97
N GLN A 126 -7.38 -12.10 -7.76
CA GLN A 126 -6.02 -12.63 -7.79
C GLN A 126 -5.31 -12.42 -6.43
N ALA A 127 -5.54 -11.26 -5.79
CA ALA A 127 -4.99 -10.98 -4.46
C ALA A 127 -5.64 -11.81 -3.33
N LEU A 128 -6.91 -12.24 -3.52
CA LEU A 128 -7.67 -13.00 -2.52
C LEU A 128 -7.62 -14.52 -2.73
N THR A 129 -7.50 -14.98 -3.98
CA THR A 129 -7.57 -16.41 -4.32
C THR A 129 -6.25 -17.02 -4.79
N GLY A 130 -5.31 -16.17 -5.21
CA GLY A 130 -4.05 -16.62 -5.81
C GLY A 130 -4.19 -17.26 -7.21
N ASP A 131 -5.41 -17.26 -7.81
CA ASP A 131 -5.67 -17.92 -9.09
C ASP A 131 -5.82 -16.92 -10.25
N PRO A 132 -4.85 -16.86 -11.20
CA PRO A 132 -4.89 -15.97 -12.35
C PRO A 132 -5.99 -16.33 -13.36
N ASN A 133 -6.49 -17.56 -13.38
CA ASN A 133 -7.53 -18.02 -14.31
C ASN A 133 -8.93 -17.52 -13.87
N ALA A 134 -9.15 -17.26 -12.59
CA ALA A 134 -10.39 -16.70 -12.10
C ALA A 134 -10.64 -15.29 -12.64
N ALA A 135 -9.60 -14.50 -12.86
CA ALA A 135 -9.69 -13.16 -13.46
C ALA A 135 -10.05 -13.19 -14.94
N ALA A 136 -9.53 -14.18 -15.71
CA ALA A 136 -9.76 -14.32 -17.14
C ALA A 136 -11.19 -14.81 -17.47
N ALA A 137 -11.78 -15.68 -16.65
CA ALA A 137 -13.15 -16.17 -16.81
C ALA A 137 -14.21 -15.06 -16.67
N ILE A 138 -13.88 -13.96 -16.01
CA ILE A 138 -14.75 -12.84 -15.71
C ILE A 138 -14.77 -11.80 -16.85
N ALA A 139 -13.68 -11.66 -17.58
CA ALA A 139 -13.55 -10.71 -18.68
C ALA A 139 -14.37 -11.09 -19.94
N GLY A 140 -14.82 -12.36 -20.05
CA GLY A 140 -15.48 -12.93 -21.25
C GLY A 140 -17.01 -13.12 -21.18
N GLY A 141 -17.68 -12.81 -20.07
CA GLY A 141 -19.08 -13.19 -19.84
C GLY A 141 -20.13 -12.14 -20.28
N THR A 142 -21.12 -12.60 -21.03
CA THR A 142 -22.31 -11.84 -21.48
C THR A 142 -23.25 -11.48 -20.31
N ILE A 143 -23.68 -10.24 -20.26
CA ILE A 143 -24.59 -9.69 -19.25
C ILE A 143 -26.02 -10.20 -19.51
N SER A 144 -26.48 -11.16 -18.71
CA SER A 144 -27.85 -11.68 -18.69
C SER A 144 -28.80 -10.79 -17.85
N THR A 145 -30.12 -11.12 -17.85
CA THR A 145 -31.14 -10.45 -17.01
C THR A 145 -30.78 -10.40 -15.53
N THR A 146 -30.03 -11.40 -15.02
CA THR A 146 -29.44 -11.40 -13.68
C THR A 146 -28.44 -10.25 -13.50
N GLY A 147 -27.72 -9.86 -14.54
CA GLY A 147 -26.80 -8.74 -14.50
C GLY A 147 -27.46 -7.37 -14.30
N ARG A 148 -28.67 -7.17 -14.86
CA ARG A 148 -29.41 -5.90 -14.67
C ARG A 148 -29.91 -5.72 -13.25
N SER A 149 -30.41 -6.79 -12.62
CA SER A 149 -30.82 -6.76 -11.21
C SER A 149 -29.64 -6.47 -10.29
N LEU A 150 -28.48 -7.02 -10.62
CA LEU A 150 -27.24 -6.78 -9.90
C LEU A 150 -26.74 -5.35 -10.04
N LEU A 151 -26.80 -4.77 -11.25
CA LEU A 151 -26.43 -3.36 -11.49
C LEU A 151 -27.32 -2.40 -10.71
N ASN A 152 -28.63 -2.67 -10.62
CA ASN A 152 -29.54 -1.84 -9.82
C ASN A 152 -29.24 -1.97 -8.32
N PHE A 153 -28.94 -3.17 -7.84
CA PHE A 153 -28.54 -3.40 -6.45
C PHE A 153 -27.24 -2.66 -6.13
N THR A 154 -26.27 -2.69 -7.05
CA THR A 154 -25.01 -1.97 -6.91
C THR A 154 -25.23 -0.45 -6.82
N ARG A 155 -26.10 0.13 -7.68
CA ARG A 155 -26.41 1.58 -7.64
C ARG A 155 -26.99 2.03 -6.30
N VAL A 156 -27.91 1.24 -5.72
CA VAL A 156 -28.48 1.53 -4.39
C VAL A 156 -27.39 1.50 -3.32
N GLN A 157 -26.44 0.55 -3.43
CA GLN A 157 -25.32 0.46 -2.49
C GLN A 157 -24.35 1.62 -2.65
N GLU A 158 -24.06 2.05 -3.89
CA GLU A 158 -23.24 3.23 -4.15
C GLU A 158 -23.85 4.49 -3.54
N GLY A 159 -25.13 4.75 -3.79
CA GLY A 159 -25.84 5.88 -3.19
C GLY A 159 -25.83 5.82 -1.65
N SER A 160 -26.00 4.64 -1.07
CA SER A 160 -25.92 4.44 0.39
C SER A 160 -24.51 4.70 0.93
N ALA A 161 -23.46 4.27 0.20
CA ALA A 161 -22.07 4.51 0.57
C ALA A 161 -21.71 6.00 0.46
N ASP A 162 -22.20 6.69 -0.58
CA ASP A 162 -22.03 8.14 -0.76
C ASP A 162 -22.65 8.91 0.42
N GLN A 163 -23.92 8.64 0.76
CA GLN A 163 -24.60 9.33 1.86
C GLN A 163 -23.91 9.09 3.21
N ALA A 164 -23.45 7.85 3.45
CA ALA A 164 -22.64 7.55 4.63
C ALA A 164 -21.32 8.32 4.61
N GLY A 165 -20.62 8.34 3.49
CA GLY A 165 -19.37 9.08 3.28
C GLY A 165 -19.52 10.57 3.52
N PHE A 166 -20.59 11.21 2.99
CA PHE A 166 -20.90 12.62 3.26
C PHE A 166 -21.10 12.88 4.76
N SER A 167 -21.80 11.97 5.46
CA SER A 167 -21.97 12.07 6.90
C SER A 167 -20.65 11.95 7.65
N PHE A 168 -19.77 11.03 7.26
CA PHE A 168 -18.47 10.84 7.91
C PHE A 168 -17.55 12.04 7.69
N LEU A 169 -17.48 12.59 6.46
CA LEU A 169 -16.72 13.80 6.18
C LEU A 169 -17.19 14.98 7.05
N LYS A 170 -18.51 15.25 7.07
CA LYS A 170 -19.07 16.31 7.91
C LYS A 170 -18.74 16.13 9.39
N LYS A 171 -18.92 14.92 9.94
CA LYS A 171 -18.65 14.61 11.36
C LYS A 171 -17.16 14.72 11.70
N SER A 172 -16.28 14.44 10.76
CA SER A 172 -14.83 14.57 10.95
C SER A 172 -14.30 15.96 10.63
N GLY A 173 -15.17 16.93 10.28
CA GLY A 173 -14.77 18.30 9.93
C GLY A 173 -14.01 18.39 8.60
N LYS A 174 -14.21 17.40 7.69
CA LYS A 174 -13.58 17.35 6.38
C LYS A 174 -14.49 17.90 5.30
N SER A 175 -13.88 18.48 4.23
CA SER A 175 -14.62 19.06 3.11
C SER A 175 -15.24 18.00 2.22
N LEU A 176 -16.47 18.25 1.76
CA LEU A 176 -17.14 17.47 0.73
C LEU A 176 -16.64 17.82 -0.69
N CYS A 177 -15.94 18.94 -0.87
CA CYS A 177 -15.45 19.35 -2.19
C CYS A 177 -14.50 18.33 -2.82
N GLY A 178 -13.77 17.58 -1.99
CA GLY A 178 -12.85 16.55 -2.48
C GLY A 178 -13.54 15.41 -3.21
N ILE A 179 -14.69 14.93 -2.70
CA ILE A 179 -15.42 13.87 -3.39
C ILE A 179 -16.04 14.36 -4.70
N ILE A 180 -16.48 15.64 -4.77
CA ILE A 180 -16.97 16.24 -6.01
C ILE A 180 -15.86 16.27 -7.05
N SER A 181 -14.69 16.82 -6.69
CA SER A 181 -13.52 16.87 -7.59
C SER A 181 -13.11 15.49 -8.07
N PHE A 182 -13.18 14.47 -7.20
CA PHE A 182 -12.86 13.10 -7.57
C PHE A 182 -13.88 12.51 -8.55
N LEU A 183 -15.18 12.68 -8.29
CA LEU A 183 -16.25 12.19 -9.19
C LEU A 183 -16.19 12.89 -10.57
N GLU A 184 -15.90 14.19 -10.60
CA GLU A 184 -15.71 14.95 -11.84
C GLU A 184 -14.44 14.51 -12.60
N LEU A 185 -13.36 14.19 -11.89
CA LEU A 185 -12.16 13.60 -12.50
C LEU A 185 -12.49 12.27 -13.18
N LEU A 186 -13.28 11.40 -12.52
CA LEU A 186 -13.72 10.13 -13.08
C LEU A 186 -14.64 10.34 -14.30
N GLU A 187 -15.55 11.31 -14.26
CA GLU A 187 -16.43 11.65 -15.41
C GLU A 187 -15.59 12.07 -16.63
N ASN A 188 -14.62 12.95 -16.41
CA ASN A 188 -13.71 13.40 -17.46
C ASN A 188 -12.88 12.24 -18.04
N MET A 189 -12.40 11.34 -17.18
CA MET A 189 -11.63 10.18 -17.65
C MET A 189 -12.47 9.16 -18.40
N GLN A 190 -13.75 8.96 -18.05
CA GLN A 190 -14.65 8.10 -18.82
C GLN A 190 -14.84 8.60 -20.26
N PHE A 191 -14.80 9.91 -20.48
CA PHE A 191 -14.91 10.49 -21.80
C PHE A 191 -13.70 10.19 -22.70
N TYR A 192 -12.49 10.14 -22.12
CA TYR A 192 -11.24 9.90 -22.84
C TYR A 192 -10.80 8.43 -22.86
N TYR A 193 -11.13 7.66 -21.81
CA TYR A 193 -10.68 6.28 -21.60
C TYR A 193 -11.88 5.40 -21.23
N GLN A 194 -12.36 4.61 -22.18
CA GLN A 194 -13.59 3.79 -22.05
C GLN A 194 -13.61 2.78 -20.89
N LYS A 195 -12.52 2.54 -20.17
CA LYS A 195 -12.45 1.58 -19.05
C LYS A 195 -11.54 2.09 -17.94
N ASN A 196 -12.14 2.74 -16.93
CA ASN A 196 -11.46 3.00 -15.66
C ASN A 196 -11.84 1.92 -14.65
N ALA A 197 -10.84 1.35 -13.94
CA ALA A 197 -11.06 0.27 -12.98
C ALA A 197 -12.02 0.68 -11.85
N TYR A 198 -11.93 1.90 -11.35
CA TYR A 198 -12.82 2.41 -10.30
C TYR A 198 -14.27 2.46 -10.76
N THR A 199 -14.56 2.97 -11.96
CA THR A 199 -15.94 3.06 -12.46
C THR A 199 -16.54 1.72 -12.83
N GLN A 200 -15.72 0.68 -13.02
CA GLN A 200 -16.21 -0.69 -13.19
C GLN A 200 -16.70 -1.28 -11.86
N THR A 201 -16.05 -0.95 -10.77
CA THR A 201 -16.41 -1.41 -9.43
C THR A 201 -17.44 -0.51 -8.76
N HIS A 202 -17.36 0.80 -9.01
CA HIS A 202 -18.21 1.86 -8.47
C HIS A 202 -18.86 2.63 -9.61
N PRO A 203 -19.99 2.18 -10.17
CA PRO A 203 -20.64 2.83 -11.31
C PRO A 203 -20.89 4.31 -11.06
N LEU A 204 -20.30 5.15 -11.91
CA LEU A 204 -20.49 6.59 -11.86
C LEU A 204 -21.81 6.94 -12.56
N THR A 205 -22.66 7.71 -11.88
CA THR A 205 -23.89 8.27 -12.45
C THR A 205 -23.94 9.76 -12.21
N ARG A 206 -24.62 10.50 -13.10
CA ARG A 206 -24.86 11.93 -12.90
C ARG A 206 -25.62 12.23 -11.61
N GLU A 207 -26.46 11.29 -11.16
CA GLU A 207 -27.17 11.39 -9.91
C GLU A 207 -26.19 11.47 -8.73
N ARG A 208 -25.17 10.59 -8.65
CA ARG A 208 -24.14 10.62 -7.60
C ARG A 208 -23.40 11.96 -7.57
N ILE A 209 -23.02 12.50 -8.73
CA ILE A 209 -22.35 13.82 -8.83
C ILE A 209 -23.28 14.93 -8.32
N ASN A 210 -24.56 14.92 -8.71
CA ASN A 210 -25.55 15.90 -8.27
C ASN A 210 -25.81 15.81 -6.77
N ASP A 211 -25.91 14.60 -6.21
CA ASP A 211 -26.08 14.37 -4.78
C ASP A 211 -24.88 14.91 -3.98
N ALA A 212 -23.65 14.68 -4.46
CA ALA A 212 -22.45 15.24 -3.86
C ALA A 212 -22.45 16.78 -3.88
N LYS A 213 -22.80 17.38 -5.02
CA LYS A 213 -22.94 18.84 -5.15
C LYS A 213 -24.03 19.40 -4.23
N TYR A 214 -25.16 18.73 -4.13
CA TYR A 214 -26.23 19.11 -3.22
C TYR A 214 -25.81 19.00 -1.74
N ALA A 215 -25.12 17.93 -1.38
CA ALA A 215 -24.60 17.74 -0.04
C ALA A 215 -23.60 18.83 0.37
N ALA A 216 -22.81 19.34 -0.59
CA ALA A 216 -21.81 20.38 -0.42
C ALA A 216 -22.31 21.80 -0.72
N LYS A 217 -23.62 22.00 -0.92
CA LYS A 217 -24.19 23.32 -1.36
C LYS A 217 -23.80 24.53 -0.50
N ASN A 218 -23.45 24.29 0.76
CA ASN A 218 -23.02 25.31 1.70
C ASN A 218 -21.49 25.47 1.75
N GLU A 219 -20.75 24.69 0.97
CA GLU A 219 -19.30 24.78 0.86
C GLU A 219 -18.93 25.50 -0.45
N ASN A 220 -17.90 26.33 -0.41
CA ASN A 220 -17.40 27.00 -1.61
C ASN A 220 -16.37 26.10 -2.32
N CYS A 221 -16.85 25.16 -3.16
CA CYS A 221 -16.02 24.21 -3.88
C CYS A 221 -15.37 24.79 -5.16
N THR A 222 -15.71 26.01 -5.57
CA THR A 222 -15.17 26.62 -6.81
C THR A 222 -13.88 27.38 -6.60
N ASN A 223 -13.60 27.76 -5.37
CA ASN A 223 -12.32 28.36 -5.01
C ASN A 223 -11.32 27.24 -4.75
N ASN A 224 -10.49 26.90 -5.77
CA ASN A 224 -9.15 26.49 -5.50
C ASN A 224 -8.56 27.58 -4.59
N GLU A 225 -8.69 27.41 -3.28
CA GLU A 225 -7.89 28.20 -2.36
C GLU A 225 -6.45 27.93 -2.77
N LYS A 226 -5.92 28.82 -3.62
CA LYS A 226 -4.49 29.10 -3.59
C LYS A 226 -4.22 29.29 -2.12
N ILE A 227 -3.62 28.27 -1.51
CA ILE A 227 -3.12 28.38 -0.13
C ILE A 227 -2.41 29.71 -0.14
N LYS A 228 -3.05 30.73 0.48
CA LYS A 228 -2.38 31.99 0.68
C LYS A 228 -1.08 31.60 1.37
N GLU A 229 0.04 31.82 0.71
CA GLU A 229 1.33 31.88 1.37
C GLU A 229 1.17 32.97 2.43
N SER A 230 0.58 32.59 3.56
CA SER A 230 0.59 33.45 4.74
C SER A 230 2.08 33.52 5.11
N ASN A 231 2.64 34.69 5.04
CA ASN A 231 3.95 35.04 5.60
C ASN A 231 3.96 34.93 7.14
N GLU A 232 3.03 34.16 7.71
CA GLU A 232 3.02 33.80 9.10
C GLU A 232 4.11 32.75 9.35
N ILE A 233 4.83 32.92 10.42
CA ILE A 233 5.86 32.06 10.97
C ILE A 233 5.46 30.60 10.73
N ARG A 234 6.08 29.95 9.72
CA ARG A 234 5.75 28.56 9.36
C ARG A 234 5.88 27.72 10.62
N SER A 235 4.78 27.13 11.05
CA SER A 235 4.79 26.08 12.07
C SER A 235 5.85 25.05 11.68
N ALA A 236 6.69 24.63 12.63
CA ALA A 236 7.69 23.59 12.40
C ALA A 236 7.06 22.23 12.00
N VAL A 237 5.74 22.13 12.06
CA VAL A 237 4.94 20.92 11.79
C VAL A 237 4.24 21.08 10.45
N LEU A 238 4.49 20.12 9.52
CA LEU A 238 3.81 20.06 8.24
C LEU A 238 2.31 19.78 8.41
N THR A 239 1.50 20.47 7.64
CA THR A 239 0.05 20.17 7.54
C THR A 239 -0.18 18.81 6.88
N THR A 240 -1.38 18.23 7.05
CA THR A 240 -1.76 16.96 6.41
C THR A 240 -1.67 17.05 4.88
N ASP A 241 -2.05 18.18 4.27
CA ASP A 241 -1.93 18.37 2.82
C ASP A 241 -0.46 18.46 2.37
N GLU A 242 0.40 19.13 3.11
CA GLU A 242 1.85 19.16 2.82
C GLU A 242 2.46 17.76 2.90
N LYS A 243 2.14 16.97 3.93
CA LYS A 243 2.56 15.56 4.04
C LYS A 243 2.04 14.75 2.86
N TYR A 244 0.78 14.96 2.48
CA TYR A 244 0.18 14.30 1.31
C TYR A 244 0.92 14.64 0.01
N LYS A 245 1.27 15.90 -0.20
CA LYS A 245 2.09 16.33 -1.34
C LYS A 245 3.48 15.70 -1.32
N PHE A 246 4.10 15.50 -0.15
CA PHE A 246 5.37 14.80 -0.05
C PHE A 246 5.25 13.34 -0.46
N ILE A 247 4.23 12.60 -0.01
CA ILE A 247 4.05 11.20 -0.47
C ILE A 247 3.70 11.09 -1.96
N GLN A 248 2.99 12.07 -2.53
CA GLN A 248 2.80 12.16 -3.98
C GLN A 248 4.13 12.35 -4.71
N ALA A 249 4.96 13.29 -4.27
CA ALA A 249 6.29 13.55 -4.82
C ALA A 249 7.18 12.32 -4.71
N LYS A 250 7.13 11.61 -3.57
CA LYS A 250 7.85 10.35 -3.35
C LYS A 250 7.43 9.28 -4.35
N LEU A 251 6.12 9.05 -4.49
CA LEU A 251 5.60 8.04 -5.41
C LEU A 251 5.97 8.33 -6.86
N ILE A 252 5.86 9.58 -7.31
CA ILE A 252 6.24 10.00 -8.67
C ILE A 252 7.73 9.73 -8.91
N GLY A 253 8.59 10.13 -7.96
CA GLY A 253 10.03 9.91 -8.07
C GLY A 253 10.43 8.43 -8.14
N PHE A 254 9.70 7.55 -7.44
CA PHE A 254 9.96 6.10 -7.46
C PHE A 254 9.38 5.39 -8.67
N THR A 255 8.17 5.78 -9.11
CA THR A 255 7.41 5.03 -10.14
C THR A 255 7.69 5.51 -11.54
N ASP A 256 8.16 6.76 -11.71
CA ASP A 256 8.45 7.36 -13.02
C ASP A 256 9.65 8.32 -12.93
N PRO A 257 10.85 7.80 -12.60
CA PRO A 257 12.01 8.64 -12.32
C PRO A 257 12.48 9.43 -13.54
N GLU A 258 12.45 8.86 -14.75
CA GLU A 258 12.87 9.53 -15.98
C GLU A 258 12.01 10.76 -16.28
N ASN A 259 10.69 10.58 -16.30
CA ASN A 259 9.77 11.69 -16.53
C ASN A 259 9.81 12.71 -15.37
N THR A 260 10.08 12.27 -14.15
CA THR A 260 10.23 13.16 -13.00
C THR A 260 11.38 14.16 -13.21
N LEU A 261 12.52 13.72 -13.73
CA LEU A 261 13.66 14.63 -14.00
C LEU A 261 13.29 15.74 -15.02
N ILE A 262 12.42 15.41 -15.98
CA ILE A 262 12.02 16.32 -17.06
C ILE A 262 10.92 17.28 -16.61
N SER A 263 9.85 16.74 -16.00
CA SER A 263 8.57 17.45 -15.86
C SER A 263 8.34 18.10 -14.50
N ILE A 264 8.94 17.56 -13.41
CA ILE A 264 8.58 17.96 -12.05
C ILE A 264 8.87 19.45 -11.75
N LYS A 265 9.91 20.02 -12.38
CA LYS A 265 10.30 21.43 -12.17
C LYS A 265 9.19 22.40 -12.53
N ASN A 266 8.45 22.10 -13.59
CA ASN A 266 7.35 22.94 -14.11
C ASN A 266 5.98 22.57 -13.53
N ASN A 267 5.91 21.54 -12.67
CA ASN A 267 4.66 21.11 -12.07
C ASN A 267 4.25 22.07 -10.95
N SER A 268 3.16 22.82 -11.17
CA SER A 268 2.64 23.82 -10.22
C SER A 268 1.97 23.19 -8.97
N LYS A 269 1.67 21.90 -9.02
CA LYS A 269 1.07 21.14 -7.90
C LYS A 269 1.99 21.06 -6.68
N PHE A 270 3.32 21.15 -6.88
CA PHE A 270 4.32 20.93 -5.85
C PHE A 270 5.13 22.20 -5.56
N ASN A 271 5.42 22.43 -4.28
CA ASN A 271 6.38 23.45 -3.87
C ASN A 271 7.85 23.01 -4.12
N ASN A 272 8.79 23.90 -3.87
CA ASN A 272 10.20 23.63 -4.14
C ASN A 272 10.77 22.45 -3.32
N ASP A 273 10.34 22.24 -2.10
CA ASP A 273 10.81 21.14 -1.24
C ASP A 273 10.29 19.78 -1.75
N GLN A 274 9.03 19.72 -2.13
CA GLN A 274 8.40 18.53 -2.70
C GLN A 274 9.04 18.17 -4.07
N LYS A 275 9.30 19.18 -4.91
CA LYS A 275 10.04 19.00 -6.16
C LYS A 275 11.46 18.48 -5.91
N THR A 276 12.16 19.06 -4.92
CA THR A 276 13.51 18.63 -4.53
C THR A 276 13.49 17.19 -4.04
N TYR A 277 12.46 16.78 -3.29
CA TYR A 277 12.30 15.42 -2.82
C TYR A 277 12.08 14.43 -3.95
N ALA A 278 11.17 14.73 -4.89
CA ALA A 278 10.96 13.90 -6.08
C ALA A 278 12.25 13.78 -6.92
N LEU A 279 12.99 14.88 -7.11
CA LEU A 279 14.26 14.89 -7.84
C LEU A 279 15.35 14.08 -7.12
N ALA A 280 15.41 14.13 -5.78
CA ALA A 280 16.35 13.31 -5.01
C ALA A 280 16.11 11.82 -5.25
N ILE A 281 14.85 11.41 -5.20
CA ILE A 281 14.43 10.03 -5.44
C ILE A 281 14.68 9.60 -6.87
N ALA A 282 14.32 10.44 -7.85
CA ALA A 282 14.50 10.11 -9.26
C ALA A 282 15.99 9.94 -9.62
N ASN A 283 16.87 10.84 -9.12
CA ASN A 283 18.33 10.70 -9.32
C ASN A 283 18.85 9.41 -8.70
N TYR A 284 18.44 9.09 -7.46
CA TYR A 284 18.81 7.84 -6.81
C TYR A 284 18.35 6.62 -7.62
N LYS A 285 17.10 6.59 -8.09
CA LYS A 285 16.55 5.49 -8.89
C LYS A 285 17.25 5.29 -10.22
N LEU A 286 17.82 6.37 -10.77
CA LEU A 286 18.63 6.37 -12.01
C LEU A 286 20.13 6.26 -11.72
N PHE A 287 20.51 5.73 -10.56
CA PHE A 287 21.89 5.44 -10.15
C PHE A 287 22.80 6.68 -10.00
N ASN A 288 22.23 7.88 -9.90
CA ASN A 288 22.98 9.11 -9.59
C ASN A 288 22.93 9.39 -8.08
N LEU A 289 23.65 8.58 -7.30
CA LEU A 289 23.66 8.67 -5.84
C LEU A 289 24.16 10.01 -5.33
N GLU A 290 25.20 10.58 -5.97
CA GLU A 290 25.80 11.86 -5.57
C GLU A 290 24.75 12.98 -5.60
N LYS A 291 24.04 13.11 -6.73
CA LYS A 291 22.99 14.12 -6.89
C LYS A 291 21.80 13.86 -5.97
N GLY A 292 21.41 12.60 -5.81
CA GLY A 292 20.37 12.21 -4.85
C GLY A 292 20.74 12.64 -3.43
N ASN A 293 21.97 12.36 -2.98
CA ASN A 293 22.47 12.77 -1.66
C ASN A 293 22.58 14.28 -1.48
N GLU A 294 23.04 15.02 -2.50
CA GLU A 294 23.05 16.48 -2.46
C GLU A 294 21.67 17.05 -2.19
N LEU A 295 20.67 16.58 -2.94
CA LEU A 295 19.30 17.08 -2.86
C LEU A 295 18.64 16.72 -1.52
N ILE A 296 18.80 15.48 -1.04
CA ILE A 296 18.20 15.08 0.24
C ILE A 296 18.87 15.80 1.43
N ASN A 297 20.17 16.07 1.36
CA ASN A 297 20.88 16.86 2.38
C ASN A 297 20.36 18.30 2.49
N LYS A 298 19.96 18.92 1.36
CA LYS A 298 19.31 20.25 1.39
C LYS A 298 17.99 20.20 2.15
N LEU A 299 17.19 19.16 1.95
CA LEU A 299 15.93 18.96 2.68
C LEU A 299 16.16 18.69 4.15
N ILE A 300 17.11 17.83 4.52
CA ILE A 300 17.49 17.57 5.92
C ILE A 300 17.94 18.84 6.63
N LYS A 301 18.75 19.66 5.98
CA LYS A 301 19.20 20.94 6.55
C LYS A 301 18.02 21.88 6.82
N LYS A 302 17.02 21.90 5.93
CA LYS A 302 15.85 22.78 6.05
C LYS A 302 14.81 22.24 7.04
N HIS A 303 14.66 20.91 7.12
CA HIS A 303 13.68 20.20 7.93
C HIS A 303 14.34 19.12 8.80
N PRO A 304 15.17 19.48 9.77
CA PRO A 304 15.99 18.53 10.54
C PRO A 304 15.17 17.58 11.43
N SER A 305 13.91 17.90 11.69
CA SER A 305 12.97 17.06 12.45
C SER A 305 12.13 16.10 11.58
N ASN A 306 12.26 16.16 10.24
CA ASN A 306 11.52 15.26 9.36
C ASN A 306 12.24 13.89 9.27
N PRO A 307 11.67 12.79 9.84
CA PRO A 307 12.31 11.49 9.86
C PRO A 307 12.48 10.88 8.46
N TYR A 308 11.58 11.16 7.55
CA TYR A 308 11.50 10.49 6.25
C TYR A 308 12.61 10.89 5.28
N PHE A 309 13.18 12.08 5.44
CA PHE A 309 14.36 12.48 4.68
C PHE A 309 15.61 11.72 5.11
N TYR A 310 15.75 11.45 6.42
CA TYR A 310 16.81 10.58 6.92
C TYR A 310 16.59 9.13 6.53
N GLU A 311 15.33 8.66 6.51
CA GLU A 311 14.96 7.31 6.06
C GLU A 311 15.36 7.08 4.60
N LEU A 312 14.97 8.00 3.70
CA LEU A 312 15.37 7.93 2.30
C LEU A 312 16.89 7.95 2.15
N LYS A 313 17.58 8.87 2.84
CA LYS A 313 19.05 8.92 2.81
C LYS A 313 19.67 7.63 3.30
N ALA A 314 19.16 7.07 4.39
CA ALA A 314 19.65 5.80 4.94
C ALA A 314 19.45 4.64 3.96
N GLN A 315 18.29 4.57 3.29
CA GLN A 315 18.03 3.58 2.25
C GLN A 315 19.02 3.71 1.09
N MET A 316 19.19 4.92 0.54
CA MET A 316 20.12 5.21 -0.56
C MET A 316 21.54 4.76 -0.20
N LEU A 317 22.01 5.10 0.99
CA LEU A 317 23.34 4.73 1.48
C LEU A 317 23.49 3.20 1.64
N ARG A 318 22.50 2.51 2.23
CA ARG A 318 22.54 1.05 2.40
C ARG A 318 22.61 0.32 1.06
N GLU A 319 21.77 0.69 0.12
CA GLU A 319 21.69 0.05 -1.19
C GLU A 319 22.96 0.28 -2.04
N ASN A 320 23.77 1.29 -1.69
CA ASN A 320 25.07 1.56 -2.29
C ASN A 320 26.27 1.14 -1.41
N GLY A 321 26.06 0.35 -0.36
CA GLY A 321 27.14 -0.24 0.45
C GLY A 321 27.70 0.66 1.55
N PHE A 322 27.22 1.90 1.73
CA PHE A 322 27.66 2.81 2.79
C PHE A 322 26.94 2.49 4.11
N LEU A 323 27.22 1.29 4.67
CA LEU A 323 26.45 0.70 5.76
C LEU A 323 26.55 1.47 7.08
N LYS A 324 27.73 2.04 7.41
CA LYS A 324 27.91 2.80 8.66
C LYS A 324 27.13 4.10 8.64
N GLU A 325 27.21 4.83 7.53
CA GLU A 325 26.48 6.08 7.32
C GLU A 325 24.97 5.83 7.27
N SER A 326 24.55 4.74 6.63
CA SER A 326 23.15 4.29 6.63
C SER A 326 22.66 4.02 8.05
N LEU A 327 23.42 3.27 8.85
CA LEU A 327 23.09 2.99 10.25
C LEU A 327 22.88 4.27 11.05
N ASN A 328 23.78 5.24 10.92
CA ASN A 328 23.68 6.52 11.64
C ASN A 328 22.35 7.24 11.30
N ASN A 329 21.97 7.27 10.02
CA ASN A 329 20.69 7.87 9.62
C ASN A 329 19.49 7.08 10.13
N TYR A 330 19.46 5.72 10.04
CA TYR A 330 18.39 4.92 10.60
C TYR A 330 18.27 5.03 12.13
N LEU A 331 19.36 5.25 12.87
CA LEU A 331 19.29 5.52 14.29
C LEU A 331 18.59 6.86 14.60
N ILE A 332 18.80 7.89 13.77
CA ILE A 332 18.07 9.15 13.86
C ILE A 332 16.58 8.91 13.60
N VAL A 333 16.24 8.17 12.52
CA VAL A 333 14.84 7.84 12.19
C VAL A 333 14.19 7.08 13.33
N ASN A 334 14.84 6.05 13.88
CA ASN A 334 14.30 5.26 15.00
C ASN A 334 14.12 6.09 16.29
N LYS A 335 14.93 7.14 16.49
CA LYS A 335 14.74 8.09 17.60
C LYS A 335 13.51 8.98 17.37
N LEU A 336 13.28 9.42 16.15
CA LEU A 336 12.14 10.28 15.78
C LEU A 336 10.82 9.47 15.68
N LEU A 337 10.90 8.21 15.26
CA LEU A 337 9.77 7.27 15.08
C LEU A 337 9.99 5.97 15.87
N PRO A 338 10.06 5.99 17.22
CA PRO A 338 10.49 4.84 18.00
C PRO A 338 9.53 3.64 17.97
N ASN A 339 8.26 3.88 17.61
CA ASN A 339 7.21 2.86 17.58
C ASN A 339 6.83 2.39 16.17
N ASP A 340 7.51 2.90 15.14
CA ASP A 340 7.24 2.53 13.75
C ASP A 340 7.86 1.16 13.43
N PRO A 341 7.06 0.16 13.07
CA PRO A 341 7.57 -1.18 12.80
C PRO A 341 8.36 -1.26 11.48
N LEU A 342 8.02 -0.47 10.45
CA LEU A 342 8.73 -0.48 9.17
C LEU A 342 10.13 0.11 9.32
N VAL A 343 10.27 1.19 10.09
CA VAL A 343 11.57 1.77 10.45
C VAL A 343 12.45 0.74 11.17
N LYS A 344 11.88 -0.04 12.11
CA LYS A 344 12.61 -1.09 12.80
C LYS A 344 13.07 -2.21 11.87
N ILE A 345 12.26 -2.56 10.87
CA ILE A 345 12.62 -3.56 9.85
C ILE A 345 13.80 -3.07 9.01
N GLU A 346 13.76 -1.82 8.54
CA GLU A 346 14.84 -1.26 7.72
C GLU A 346 16.14 -1.04 8.51
N LEU A 347 16.05 -0.59 9.77
CA LEU A 347 17.19 -0.53 10.69
C LEU A 347 17.81 -1.93 10.90
N ALA A 348 16.99 -2.93 11.15
CA ALA A 348 17.44 -4.31 11.32
C ALA A 348 18.11 -4.84 10.04
N HIS A 349 17.58 -4.53 8.87
CA HIS A 349 18.19 -4.89 7.59
C HIS A 349 19.61 -4.31 7.47
N THR A 350 19.81 -3.04 7.86
CA THR A 350 21.14 -2.41 7.86
C THR A 350 22.08 -3.08 8.87
N LEU A 351 21.59 -3.40 10.09
CA LEU A 351 22.36 -4.09 11.11
C LEU A 351 22.80 -5.50 10.69
N ILE A 352 21.95 -6.24 9.96
CA ILE A 352 22.29 -7.58 9.42
C ILE A 352 23.46 -7.50 8.44
N ASN A 353 23.51 -6.45 7.63
CA ASN A 353 24.55 -6.28 6.61
C ASN A 353 25.92 -5.90 7.21
N LEU A 354 25.96 -5.44 8.48
CA LEU A 354 27.21 -5.17 9.22
C LEU A 354 27.85 -6.43 9.81
N GLU A 355 27.13 -7.55 9.86
CA GLU A 355 27.60 -8.93 10.14
C GLU A 355 28.34 -9.16 11.47
N SER A 356 28.41 -8.20 12.39
CA SER A 356 28.98 -8.45 13.71
C SER A 356 27.97 -9.15 14.63
N LYS A 357 28.45 -9.96 15.58
CA LYS A 357 27.59 -10.64 16.58
C LYS A 357 26.65 -9.63 17.26
N LYS A 358 27.18 -8.50 17.70
CA LYS A 358 26.41 -7.44 18.36
C LYS A 358 25.30 -6.88 17.45
N THR A 359 25.60 -6.60 16.19
CA THR A 359 24.61 -6.05 15.25
C THR A 359 23.57 -7.10 14.86
N LEU A 360 23.93 -8.37 14.79
CA LEU A 360 22.98 -9.46 14.54
C LEU A 360 22.00 -9.63 15.72
N ASP A 361 22.48 -9.65 16.96
CA ASP A 361 21.62 -9.73 18.15
C ASP A 361 20.65 -8.52 18.23
N GLU A 362 21.15 -7.31 17.93
CA GLU A 362 20.29 -6.12 17.90
C GLU A 362 19.28 -6.16 16.75
N SER A 363 19.66 -6.66 15.58
CA SER A 363 18.74 -6.81 14.44
C SER A 363 17.59 -7.75 14.77
N ILE A 364 17.88 -8.90 15.37
CA ILE A 364 16.86 -9.86 15.83
C ILE A 364 15.89 -9.18 16.81
N LYS A 365 16.43 -8.44 17.79
CA LYS A 365 15.60 -7.69 18.74
C LYS A 365 14.66 -6.72 18.05
N LYS A 366 15.15 -5.90 17.10
CA LYS A 366 14.33 -4.93 16.34
C LYS A 366 13.26 -5.62 15.52
N LEU A 367 13.59 -6.74 14.86
CA LEU A 367 12.61 -7.52 14.09
C LEU A 367 11.53 -8.13 14.97
N LEU A 368 11.87 -8.65 16.15
CA LEU A 368 10.90 -9.19 17.10
C LEU A 368 9.99 -8.08 17.69
N GLU A 369 10.52 -6.87 17.89
CA GLU A 369 9.70 -5.71 18.26
C GLU A 369 8.70 -5.36 17.15
N ALA A 370 9.17 -5.31 15.88
CA ALA A 370 8.34 -5.02 14.73
C ALA A 370 7.27 -6.09 14.48
N GLN A 371 7.59 -7.36 14.71
CA GLN A 371 6.69 -8.52 14.53
C GLN A 371 5.37 -8.37 15.29
N LYS A 372 5.37 -7.67 16.43
CA LYS A 372 4.16 -7.46 17.24
C LYS A 372 3.05 -6.73 16.46
N LYS A 373 3.43 -5.86 15.51
CA LYS A 373 2.50 -5.08 14.65
C LYS A 373 2.49 -5.57 13.20
N GLU A 374 3.59 -6.14 12.73
CA GLU A 374 3.84 -6.54 11.33
C GLU A 374 4.00 -8.07 11.21
N SER A 375 3.16 -8.85 11.89
CA SER A 375 3.24 -10.32 11.88
C SER A 375 3.01 -10.96 10.50
N GLU A 376 2.32 -10.25 9.58
CA GLU A 376 2.02 -10.69 8.22
C GLU A 376 2.99 -10.09 7.17
N ASN A 377 4.11 -9.50 7.58
CA ASN A 377 5.12 -8.92 6.69
C ASN A 377 6.17 -9.98 6.31
N ASP A 378 6.14 -10.42 5.04
CA ASP A 378 7.04 -11.47 4.54
C ASP A 378 8.53 -11.06 4.56
N LYS A 379 8.84 -9.76 4.32
CA LYS A 379 10.20 -9.20 4.41
C LYS A 379 10.75 -9.30 5.84
N LEU A 380 9.92 -9.03 6.85
CA LEU A 380 10.31 -9.18 8.26
C LEU A 380 10.74 -10.62 8.54
N TRP A 381 9.94 -11.60 8.14
CA TRP A 381 10.24 -13.01 8.36
C TRP A 381 11.47 -13.48 7.56
N TYR A 382 11.63 -12.98 6.33
CA TYR A 382 12.84 -13.20 5.56
C TYR A 382 14.08 -12.68 6.28
N LEU A 383 14.05 -11.43 6.78
CA LEU A 383 15.16 -10.83 7.52
C LEU A 383 15.45 -11.56 8.84
N LEU A 384 14.41 -12.02 9.55
CA LEU A 384 14.59 -12.90 10.73
C LEU A 384 15.31 -14.19 10.34
N SER A 385 14.96 -14.80 9.21
CA SER A 385 15.63 -16.02 8.77
C SER A 385 17.12 -15.81 8.49
N VAL A 386 17.45 -14.69 7.83
CA VAL A 386 18.85 -14.33 7.55
C VAL A 386 19.62 -14.02 8.85
N ALA A 387 19.03 -13.20 9.74
CA ALA A 387 19.66 -12.82 10.99
C ALA A 387 19.94 -14.04 11.89
N TYR A 388 18.96 -14.93 12.05
CA TYR A 388 19.14 -16.17 12.82
C TYR A 388 20.17 -17.10 12.16
N GLY A 389 20.18 -17.20 10.83
CA GLY A 389 21.16 -18.01 10.10
C GLY A 389 22.59 -17.53 10.32
N LYS A 390 22.83 -16.22 10.16
CA LYS A 390 24.14 -15.59 10.43
C LYS A 390 24.51 -15.66 11.92
N ASN A 391 23.53 -15.70 12.81
CA ASN A 391 23.71 -15.83 14.26
C ASN A 391 23.85 -17.29 14.73
N SER A 392 23.98 -18.26 13.81
CA SER A 392 24.09 -19.71 14.07
C SER A 392 22.85 -20.35 14.72
N GLU A 393 21.70 -19.68 14.72
CA GLU A 393 20.43 -20.17 15.27
C GLU A 393 19.60 -20.88 14.19
N MET A 394 20.16 -21.96 13.61
CA MET A 394 19.65 -22.60 12.39
C MET A 394 18.19 -23.08 12.50
N GLY A 395 17.74 -23.58 13.65
CA GLY A 395 16.34 -24.00 13.86
C GLY A 395 15.36 -22.82 13.67
N LYS A 396 15.64 -21.69 14.35
CA LYS A 396 14.83 -20.47 14.23
C LYS A 396 14.90 -19.87 12.82
N SER A 397 16.07 -19.92 12.17
CA SER A 397 16.25 -19.49 10.79
C SER A 397 15.30 -20.24 9.83
N LYS A 398 15.26 -21.57 9.94
CA LYS A 398 14.39 -22.39 9.08
C LYS A 398 12.90 -22.17 9.37
N TYR A 399 12.53 -22.00 10.64
CA TYR A 399 11.15 -21.63 10.99
C TYR A 399 10.76 -20.27 10.38
N ALA A 400 11.63 -19.26 10.48
CA ALA A 400 11.35 -17.95 9.90
C ALA A 400 11.28 -18.00 8.36
N SER A 401 12.13 -18.83 7.71
CA SER A 401 12.02 -19.09 6.26
C SER A 401 10.68 -19.71 5.90
N ALA A 402 10.23 -20.73 6.63
CA ALA A 402 8.95 -21.38 6.41
C ALA A 402 7.79 -20.37 6.49
N TYR A 403 7.83 -19.49 7.49
CA TYR A 403 6.78 -18.49 7.66
C TYR A 403 6.80 -17.44 6.54
N SER A 404 7.99 -17.01 6.07
CA SER A 404 8.12 -16.09 4.93
C SER A 404 7.51 -16.69 3.66
N PHE A 405 7.81 -17.96 3.34
CA PHE A 405 7.22 -18.64 2.17
C PHE A 405 5.71 -18.83 2.30
N TYR A 406 5.22 -19.16 3.50
CA TYR A 406 3.78 -19.23 3.77
C TYR A 406 3.06 -17.91 3.48
N LEU A 407 3.64 -16.78 3.90
CA LEU A 407 3.06 -15.46 3.63
C LEU A 407 3.08 -15.10 2.14
N LYS A 408 4.05 -15.61 1.39
CA LYS A 408 4.12 -15.47 -0.07
C LYS A 408 3.17 -16.39 -0.83
N GLY A 409 2.44 -17.27 -0.12
CA GLY A 409 1.56 -18.27 -0.73
C GLY A 409 2.28 -19.49 -1.28
N ASP A 410 3.59 -19.62 -1.11
CA ASP A 410 4.37 -20.80 -1.51
C ASP A 410 4.33 -21.86 -0.41
N ASP A 411 3.19 -22.54 -0.33
CA ASP A 411 2.95 -23.59 0.66
C ASP A 411 3.91 -24.79 0.50
N VAL A 412 4.41 -25.04 -0.73
CA VAL A 412 5.36 -26.14 -0.99
C VAL A 412 6.71 -25.84 -0.34
N MET A 413 7.27 -24.67 -0.60
CA MET A 413 8.53 -24.26 0.03
C MET A 413 8.39 -24.10 1.53
N ALA A 414 7.26 -23.58 2.01
CA ALA A 414 6.98 -23.48 3.44
C ALA A 414 7.06 -24.84 4.14
N LEU A 415 6.38 -25.88 3.60
CA LEU A 415 6.43 -27.24 4.14
C LEU A 415 7.85 -27.85 4.08
N ASN A 416 8.60 -27.60 2.99
CA ASN A 416 9.99 -28.07 2.88
C ASN A 416 10.86 -27.49 4.03
N PHE A 417 10.74 -26.20 4.31
CA PHE A 417 11.46 -25.57 5.42
C PHE A 417 10.97 -26.07 6.79
N ILE A 418 9.69 -26.38 6.95
CA ILE A 418 9.15 -27.01 8.16
C ILE A 418 9.83 -28.36 8.42
N GLU A 419 9.90 -29.24 7.42
CA GLU A 419 10.56 -30.55 7.55
C GLU A 419 12.05 -30.43 7.91
N ARG A 420 12.75 -29.45 7.32
CA ARG A 420 14.14 -29.17 7.68
C ARG A 420 14.27 -28.64 9.11
N ALA A 421 13.32 -27.81 9.56
CA ALA A 421 13.31 -27.27 10.91
C ALA A 421 13.04 -28.35 11.97
N LYS A 422 12.13 -29.29 11.70
CA LYS A 422 11.81 -30.43 12.59
C LYS A 422 13.03 -31.30 12.95
N LYS A 423 14.03 -31.38 12.06
CA LYS A 423 15.26 -32.15 12.29
C LYS A 423 16.22 -31.49 13.27
N ILE A 424 16.05 -30.20 13.56
CA ILE A 424 17.01 -29.38 14.32
C ILE A 424 16.38 -28.81 15.60
N ILE A 425 15.09 -28.49 15.57
CA ILE A 425 14.40 -27.86 16.69
C ILE A 425 14.05 -28.94 17.70
N GLU A 426 14.38 -28.67 18.96
CA GLU A 426 14.02 -29.53 20.11
C GLU A 426 12.49 -29.65 20.20
N LYS A 427 12.00 -30.89 20.28
CA LYS A 427 10.57 -31.20 20.45
C LYS A 427 10.05 -30.55 21.72
N ASN A 428 8.81 -30.05 21.64
CA ASN A 428 8.11 -29.35 22.73
C ASN A 428 8.69 -27.99 23.12
N SER A 429 9.73 -27.49 22.46
CA SER A 429 10.17 -26.10 22.64
C SER A 429 9.11 -25.11 22.10
N ALA A 430 9.15 -23.85 22.56
CA ALA A 430 8.26 -22.80 22.08
C ALA A 430 8.32 -22.61 20.54
N THR A 431 9.51 -22.81 19.94
CA THR A 431 9.68 -22.72 18.49
C THR A 431 9.06 -23.93 17.79
N TRP A 432 9.15 -25.13 18.38
CA TRP A 432 8.50 -26.34 17.89
C TRP A 432 6.98 -26.18 17.82
N VAL A 433 6.35 -25.69 18.89
CA VAL A 433 4.91 -25.45 18.93
C VAL A 433 4.48 -24.49 17.84
N LYS A 434 5.21 -23.39 17.63
CA LYS A 434 4.94 -22.43 16.53
C LYS A 434 5.09 -23.08 15.16
N LEU A 435 6.09 -23.95 14.97
CA LEU A 435 6.34 -24.68 13.73
C LEU A 435 5.17 -25.61 13.38
N ILE A 436 4.71 -26.40 14.36
CA ILE A 436 3.57 -27.33 14.17
C ILE A 436 2.27 -26.56 13.90
N ASN A 437 2.06 -25.44 14.58
CA ASN A 437 0.90 -24.58 14.31
C ASN A 437 0.91 -24.02 12.87
N LEU A 438 2.08 -23.66 12.34
CA LEU A 438 2.21 -23.21 10.96
C LEU A 438 1.90 -24.34 9.98
N GLU A 439 2.43 -25.54 10.21
CA GLU A 439 2.14 -26.73 9.40
C GLU A 439 0.64 -27.04 9.34
N ASN A 440 -0.02 -27.04 10.50
CA ASN A 440 -1.46 -27.25 10.58
C ASN A 440 -2.25 -26.19 9.81
N LYS A 441 -1.86 -24.92 9.90
CA LYS A 441 -2.45 -23.83 9.11
C LYS A 441 -2.38 -24.08 7.61
N ILE A 442 -1.23 -24.52 7.12
CA ILE A 442 -1.02 -24.82 5.69
C ILE A 442 -1.89 -26.01 5.25
N ASN A 443 -1.92 -27.07 6.07
CA ASN A 443 -2.68 -28.28 5.75
C ASN A 443 -4.19 -28.05 5.77
N LEU A 444 -4.70 -27.15 6.63
CA LEU A 444 -6.12 -26.77 6.67
C LEU A 444 -6.59 -26.00 5.44
N LYS A 445 -5.69 -25.26 4.76
CA LYS A 445 -6.02 -24.57 3.50
C LYS A 445 -6.22 -25.54 2.33
N LYS A 446 -5.65 -26.75 2.41
CA LYS A 446 -5.73 -27.76 1.34
C LYS A 446 -6.99 -28.64 1.41
N LYS A 447 -7.72 -28.57 2.51
CA LYS A 447 -9.03 -29.23 2.70
C LYS A 447 -10.17 -28.25 2.37
#